data_7b467e2ae37147b14e974d7d3b486c03
#
_entry.id   7b467e2ae37147b14e974d7d3b486c03
#
_cell.length_a   1.000
_cell.length_b   1.000
_cell.length_c   1.000
_cell.angle_alpha   90.00
_cell.angle_beta   90.00
_cell.angle_gamma   90.00
#
_symmetry.space_group_name_H-M   'P 1'
#
loop_
_entity.id
_entity.type
_entity.pdbx_description
1 polymer ?
#
loop_
_entity_poly.entity_id
_entity_poly.type
_entity_poly.pdbx_seq_one_letter_code
_entity_poly.pdbx_strand_id
1 'polypeptide(L)'
;GTLKRFNRFQGYTYGSPGPGQLGAVRFRLRNTLDAKLRASGDTGAERKINLIDDLSLETGYNAAAVSNPWENMAVRASSSWGKGAYRVSYQGLFDWYGLDSAGVRTETFAAALGQGWIRPTMHQFSADVRLRGGTAQGRRGPKINDLGLEENFYSDYYAPLDQVAWAAPWSINAGYSMRRSAVGTTYQTTHSIRVD
;
A
#
# COMPACT_ATOMS: atom_id res chain seq x y z
N GLY A 1 43.35 -12.69 -27.30
CA GLY A 1 42.28 -12.03 -28.06
C GLY A 1 40.97 -12.09 -27.32
N THR A 2 40.39 -10.97 -26.94
CA THR A 2 39.05 -10.88 -26.31
C THR A 2 38.00 -11.16 -27.39
N LEU A 3 37.21 -12.22 -27.21
CA LEU A 3 36.07 -12.52 -28.06
C LEU A 3 34.99 -11.43 -27.89
N LYS A 4 34.82 -10.60 -28.90
CA LYS A 4 33.77 -9.58 -28.96
C LYS A 4 32.47 -10.25 -29.39
N ARG A 5 31.51 -10.33 -28.50
CA ARG A 5 30.16 -10.82 -28.84
C ARG A 5 29.44 -9.79 -29.70
N PHE A 6 29.06 -10.15 -30.90
CA PHE A 6 28.22 -9.35 -31.76
C PHE A 6 26.76 -9.68 -31.54
N ASN A 7 25.96 -8.67 -31.32
CA ASN A 7 24.50 -8.84 -31.28
C ASN A 7 23.98 -8.79 -32.73
N ARG A 8 23.49 -9.91 -33.24
CA ARG A 8 23.00 -10.09 -34.60
C ARG A 8 21.80 -9.18 -34.94
N PHE A 9 21.12 -8.66 -33.90
CA PHE A 9 19.91 -7.86 -34.01
C PHE A 9 20.19 -6.36 -33.74
N GLN A 10 21.42 -5.96 -33.61
CA GLN A 10 21.77 -4.57 -33.40
C GLN A 10 21.39 -3.76 -34.65
N GLY A 11 20.43 -2.83 -34.49
CA GLY A 11 19.93 -1.98 -35.59
C GLY A 11 18.52 -2.34 -36.11
N TYR A 12 17.86 -3.36 -35.54
CA TYR A 12 16.48 -3.64 -35.88
C TYR A 12 15.50 -2.70 -35.15
N THR A 13 14.36 -2.41 -35.79
CA THR A 13 13.32 -1.45 -35.33
C THR A 13 12.77 -1.75 -33.94
N TYR A 14 12.78 -3.01 -33.50
CA TYR A 14 12.27 -3.45 -32.19
C TYR A 14 13.37 -3.63 -31.13
N GLY A 15 14.58 -3.15 -31.40
CA GLY A 15 15.72 -3.31 -30.52
C GLY A 15 16.30 -4.74 -30.54
N SER A 16 17.43 -4.90 -29.89
CA SER A 16 18.07 -6.20 -29.74
C SER A 16 17.71 -6.83 -28.38
N PRO A 17 17.59 -8.17 -28.30
CA PRO A 17 17.55 -8.85 -27.02
C PRO A 17 18.75 -8.43 -26.17
N GLY A 18 18.54 -8.23 -24.87
CA GLY A 18 19.63 -7.91 -23.94
C GLY A 18 20.75 -8.95 -24.01
N PRO A 19 22.00 -8.54 -23.73
CA PRO A 19 23.12 -9.49 -23.72
C PRO A 19 22.93 -10.50 -22.59
N GLY A 20 22.93 -11.79 -22.91
CA GLY A 20 22.84 -12.89 -21.96
C GLY A 20 21.76 -13.90 -22.30
N GLN A 21 21.80 -15.03 -21.60
CA GLN A 21 20.76 -16.04 -21.64
C GLN A 21 19.77 -15.77 -20.53
N LEU A 22 18.47 -15.74 -20.83
CA LEU A 22 17.40 -15.59 -19.88
C LEU A 22 16.59 -16.88 -19.84
N GLY A 23 16.64 -17.59 -18.72
CA GLY A 23 15.81 -18.75 -18.42
C GLY A 23 15.08 -18.51 -17.09
N ALA A 24 14.17 -17.53 -17.06
CA ALA A 24 13.57 -17.12 -15.81
C ALA A 24 12.18 -17.72 -15.60
N VAL A 25 11.92 -18.17 -14.38
CA VAL A 25 10.59 -18.52 -13.87
C VAL A 25 10.22 -17.51 -12.80
N ARG A 26 9.02 -16.96 -12.87
CA ARG A 26 8.49 -16.02 -11.88
C ARG A 26 7.40 -16.69 -11.07
N PHE A 27 7.49 -16.51 -9.76
CA PHE A 27 6.51 -16.96 -8.80
C PHE A 27 5.78 -15.75 -8.25
N ARG A 28 4.46 -15.76 -8.35
CA ARG A 28 3.61 -14.74 -7.76
C ARG A 28 2.48 -15.41 -6.97
N LEU A 29 2.43 -15.08 -5.69
CA LEU A 29 1.32 -15.42 -4.82
C LEU A 29 0.52 -14.15 -4.52
N ARG A 30 -0.79 -14.19 -4.68
CA ARG A 30 -1.68 -13.11 -4.31
C ARG A 30 -2.80 -13.64 -3.43
N ASN A 31 -3.10 -12.94 -2.35
CA ASN A 31 -4.13 -13.32 -1.40
C ASN A 31 -4.86 -12.09 -0.86
N THR A 32 -6.07 -12.32 -0.37
CA THR A 32 -6.90 -11.36 0.36
C THR A 32 -7.31 -12.01 1.68
N LEU A 33 -7.43 -11.24 2.74
CA LEU A 33 -7.83 -11.76 4.04
C LEU A 33 -9.08 -11.04 4.53
N ASP A 34 -10.16 -11.79 4.65
CA ASP A 34 -11.43 -11.34 5.19
C ASP A 34 -11.68 -11.98 6.56
N ALA A 35 -12.21 -11.22 7.51
CA ALA A 35 -12.73 -11.73 8.77
C ALA A 35 -14.24 -11.57 8.83
N LYS A 36 -14.91 -12.59 9.35
CA LYS A 36 -16.32 -12.52 9.71
C LYS A 36 -16.44 -12.27 11.19
N LEU A 37 -16.98 -11.13 11.57
CA LEU A 37 -17.30 -10.80 12.95
C LEU A 37 -18.77 -11.09 13.20
N ARG A 38 -19.05 -11.88 14.20
CA ARG A 38 -20.41 -12.11 14.70
C ARG A 38 -20.72 -11.01 15.71
N ALA A 39 -21.77 -10.25 15.49
CA ALA A 39 -22.24 -9.28 16.48
C ALA A 39 -22.69 -10.05 17.74
N SER A 40 -22.18 -9.63 18.89
CA SER A 40 -22.63 -10.15 20.19
C SER A 40 -23.98 -9.53 20.51
N GLY A 41 -25.08 -10.14 20.04
CA GLY A 41 -26.44 -9.69 20.25
C GLY A 41 -27.45 -10.60 19.55
N ASP A 42 -28.69 -10.50 19.95
CA ASP A 42 -29.81 -11.38 19.57
C ASP A 42 -30.18 -11.40 18.08
N THR A 43 -29.57 -10.55 17.27
CA THR A 43 -29.86 -10.45 15.82
C THR A 43 -28.93 -11.24 14.92
N GLY A 44 -27.87 -11.89 15.45
CA GLY A 44 -27.03 -12.83 14.70
C GLY A 44 -26.42 -12.32 13.37
N ALA A 45 -26.48 -11.04 13.11
CA ALA A 45 -25.97 -10.46 11.86
C ALA A 45 -24.44 -10.61 11.79
N GLU A 46 -23.96 -11.38 10.84
CA GLU A 46 -22.55 -11.50 10.54
C GLU A 46 -22.08 -10.27 9.74
N ARG A 47 -21.05 -9.62 10.23
CA ARG A 47 -20.38 -8.52 9.49
C ARG A 47 -19.07 -9.03 8.93
N LYS A 48 -18.94 -9.02 7.60
CA LYS A 48 -17.68 -9.28 6.92
C LYS A 48 -16.82 -8.01 6.96
N ILE A 49 -15.59 -8.13 7.45
CA ILE A 49 -14.59 -7.07 7.45
C ILE A 49 -13.42 -7.58 6.61
N ASN A 50 -13.00 -6.78 5.66
CA ASN A 50 -11.77 -7.01 4.93
C ASN A 50 -10.59 -6.54 5.80
N LEU A 51 -9.68 -7.46 6.16
CA LEU A 51 -8.49 -7.17 6.95
C LEU A 51 -7.31 -6.79 6.08
N ILE A 52 -7.14 -7.49 4.95
CA ILE A 52 -6.07 -7.22 3.98
C ILE A 52 -6.70 -7.26 2.59
N ASP A 53 -6.71 -6.11 1.92
CA ASP A 53 -7.26 -5.95 0.57
C ASP A 53 -6.41 -6.68 -0.47
N ASP A 54 -5.10 -6.59 -0.33
CA ASP A 54 -4.13 -7.22 -1.22
C ASP A 54 -2.87 -7.59 -0.45
N LEU A 55 -2.52 -8.86 -0.49
CA LEU A 55 -1.24 -9.39 -0.06
C LEU A 55 -0.60 -10.05 -1.26
N SER A 56 0.53 -9.54 -1.72
CA SER A 56 1.26 -10.12 -2.84
C SER A 56 2.70 -10.42 -2.47
N LEU A 57 3.17 -11.57 -2.92
CA LEU A 57 4.53 -12.03 -2.80
C LEU A 57 5.01 -12.42 -4.20
N GLU A 58 6.15 -11.87 -4.60
CA GLU A 58 6.72 -12.09 -5.93
C GLU A 58 8.23 -12.34 -5.81
N THR A 59 8.71 -13.36 -6.48
CA THR A 59 10.13 -13.67 -6.65
C THR A 59 10.37 -14.34 -8.00
N GLY A 60 11.60 -14.39 -8.45
CA GLY A 60 11.99 -15.04 -9.69
C GLY A 60 13.20 -15.95 -9.49
N TYR A 61 13.32 -16.91 -10.38
CA TYR A 61 14.50 -17.78 -10.49
C TYR A 61 14.99 -17.76 -11.93
N ASN A 62 16.24 -17.37 -12.15
CA ASN A 62 16.86 -17.38 -13.47
C ASN A 62 17.85 -18.55 -13.57
N ALA A 63 17.42 -19.64 -14.20
CA ALA A 63 18.25 -20.84 -14.41
C ALA A 63 19.48 -20.61 -15.30
N ALA A 64 19.48 -19.52 -16.09
CA ALA A 64 20.61 -19.18 -16.95
C ALA A 64 21.61 -18.21 -16.28
N ALA A 65 21.35 -17.80 -15.03
CA ALA A 65 22.27 -16.96 -14.29
C ALA A 65 23.51 -17.73 -13.87
N VAL A 66 24.69 -17.13 -14.07
CA VAL A 66 25.97 -17.69 -13.64
C VAL A 66 26.11 -17.66 -12.12
N SER A 67 25.55 -16.64 -11.48
CA SER A 67 25.56 -16.44 -10.02
C SER A 67 24.24 -15.88 -9.56
N ASN A 68 23.89 -16.12 -8.29
CA ASN A 68 22.71 -15.56 -7.64
C ASN A 68 21.41 -15.75 -8.45
N PRO A 69 21.00 -16.98 -8.81
CA PRO A 69 19.86 -17.23 -9.67
C PRO A 69 18.52 -16.77 -9.13
N TRP A 70 18.36 -16.63 -7.82
CA TRP A 70 17.16 -16.11 -7.20
C TRP A 70 17.12 -14.59 -7.24
N GLU A 71 16.03 -14.03 -7.78
CA GLU A 71 15.72 -12.62 -7.71
C GLU A 71 15.24 -12.25 -6.31
N ASN A 72 15.38 -10.98 -5.95
CA ASN A 72 14.86 -10.50 -4.68
C ASN A 72 13.37 -10.79 -4.56
N MET A 73 12.94 -11.19 -3.37
CA MET A 73 11.53 -11.37 -3.06
C MET A 73 10.89 -10.04 -2.71
N ALA A 74 9.85 -9.67 -3.42
CA ALA A 74 9.01 -8.51 -3.12
C ALA A 74 7.75 -8.96 -2.39
N VAL A 75 7.47 -8.32 -1.26
CA VAL A 75 6.23 -8.50 -0.48
C VAL A 75 5.49 -7.17 -0.47
N ARG A 76 4.22 -7.18 -0.82
CA ARG A 76 3.34 -6.01 -0.74
C ARG A 76 2.08 -6.40 0.01
N ALA A 77 1.66 -5.53 0.90
CA ALA A 77 0.39 -5.66 1.60
C ALA A 77 -0.30 -4.31 1.64
N SER A 78 -1.61 -4.29 1.46
CA SER A 78 -2.40 -3.08 1.62
C SER A 78 -3.74 -3.41 2.26
N SER A 79 -4.25 -2.47 3.03
CA SER A 79 -5.55 -2.55 3.64
C SER A 79 -6.20 -1.17 3.71
N SER A 80 -7.52 -1.14 3.60
CA SER A 80 -8.30 0.08 3.70
C SER A 80 -9.57 -0.15 4.51
N TRP A 81 -9.89 0.81 5.38
CA TRP A 81 -11.06 0.74 6.26
C TRP A 81 -11.84 2.06 6.23
N GLY A 82 -13.03 2.02 6.81
CA GLY A 82 -13.85 3.23 6.95
C GLY A 82 -14.24 3.85 5.61
N LYS A 83 -14.61 3.02 4.61
CA LYS A 83 -14.92 3.47 3.24
C LYS A 83 -13.75 4.23 2.59
N GLY A 84 -12.50 3.80 2.90
CA GLY A 84 -11.28 4.41 2.38
C GLY A 84 -10.76 5.61 3.19
N ALA A 85 -11.36 5.88 4.35
CA ALA A 85 -10.87 6.93 5.25
C ALA A 85 -9.50 6.59 5.86
N TYR A 86 -9.22 5.31 6.06
CA TYR A 86 -7.96 4.82 6.58
C TYR A 86 -7.34 3.88 5.55
N ARG A 87 -6.08 4.09 5.24
CA ARG A 87 -5.31 3.21 4.35
C ARG A 87 -3.95 2.93 4.98
N VAL A 88 -3.56 1.68 4.95
CA VAL A 88 -2.23 1.23 5.36
C VAL A 88 -1.62 0.43 4.23
N SER A 89 -0.35 0.65 3.94
CA SER A 89 0.38 -0.17 2.97
C SER A 89 1.77 -0.50 3.49
N TYR A 90 2.23 -1.66 3.08
CA TYR A 90 3.56 -2.17 3.36
C TYR A 90 4.18 -2.67 2.07
N GLN A 91 5.45 -2.37 1.86
CA GLN A 91 6.29 -2.93 0.82
C GLN A 91 7.63 -3.34 1.41
N GLY A 92 8.01 -4.61 1.20
CA GLY A 92 9.29 -5.15 1.59
C GLY A 92 10.03 -5.74 0.40
N LEU A 93 11.34 -5.55 0.35
CA LEU A 93 12.24 -6.25 -0.54
C LEU A 93 13.19 -7.08 0.30
N PHE A 94 13.37 -8.32 -0.07
CA PHE A 94 14.16 -9.30 0.65
C PHE A 94 15.11 -9.98 -0.32
N ASP A 95 16.34 -10.20 0.13
CA ASP A 95 17.37 -10.93 -0.60
C ASP A 95 17.54 -12.33 -0.01
N TRP A 96 17.61 -13.32 -0.86
CA TRP A 96 17.89 -14.70 -0.47
C TRP A 96 19.31 -14.91 -0.02
N TYR A 97 20.24 -14.06 -0.49
CA TYR A 97 21.67 -14.19 -0.29
C TYR A 97 22.15 -13.31 0.85
N GLY A 98 23.14 -13.82 1.56
CA GLY A 98 23.76 -13.09 2.66
C GLY A 98 24.83 -12.11 2.22
N LEU A 99 25.41 -11.43 3.19
CA LEU A 99 26.56 -10.55 3.02
C LEU A 99 27.81 -11.17 3.64
N ASP A 100 28.95 -10.87 3.06
CA ASP A 100 30.25 -11.16 3.68
C ASP A 100 30.57 -10.13 4.79
N SER A 101 31.76 -10.27 5.39
CA SER A 101 32.24 -9.35 6.44
C SER A 101 32.44 -7.91 5.95
N ALA A 102 32.61 -7.70 4.65
CA ALA A 102 32.72 -6.40 4.02
C ALA A 102 31.37 -5.78 3.63
N GLY A 103 30.26 -6.51 3.86
CA GLY A 103 28.92 -6.06 3.47
C GLY A 103 28.59 -6.24 1.99
N VAL A 104 29.36 -7.08 1.29
CA VAL A 104 29.14 -7.39 -0.10
C VAL A 104 28.24 -8.62 -0.23
N ARG A 105 27.32 -8.63 -1.17
CA ARG A 105 26.43 -9.75 -1.45
C ARG A 105 27.21 -10.98 -1.88
N THR A 106 26.95 -12.10 -1.22
CA THR A 106 27.59 -13.38 -1.52
C THR A 106 26.69 -14.24 -2.42
N GLU A 107 27.22 -15.39 -2.86
CA GLU A 107 26.43 -16.43 -3.55
C GLU A 107 25.81 -17.42 -2.57
N THR A 108 26.09 -17.26 -1.28
CA THR A 108 25.60 -18.14 -0.21
C THR A 108 24.29 -17.60 0.34
N PHE A 109 23.32 -18.49 0.57
CA PHE A 109 22.05 -18.09 1.17
C PHE A 109 22.23 -17.47 2.55
N ALA A 110 21.45 -16.45 2.86
CA ALA A 110 21.45 -15.77 4.16
C ALA A 110 21.25 -16.76 5.32
N ALA A 111 20.40 -17.76 5.14
CA ALA A 111 20.16 -18.82 6.12
C ALA A 111 21.41 -19.63 6.44
N ALA A 112 22.25 -19.95 5.46
CA ALA A 112 23.48 -20.70 5.64
C ALA A 112 24.57 -19.90 6.37
N LEU A 113 24.49 -18.56 6.30
CA LEU A 113 25.38 -17.64 6.99
C LEU A 113 24.86 -17.20 8.36
N GLY A 114 23.73 -17.76 8.83
CA GLY A 114 23.12 -17.36 10.11
C GLY A 114 22.52 -15.95 10.10
N GLN A 115 22.31 -15.34 8.93
CA GLN A 115 21.77 -13.98 8.77
C GLN A 115 20.23 -13.97 8.66
N GLY A 116 19.55 -15.05 9.07
CA GLY A 116 18.11 -15.23 8.94
C GLY A 116 17.72 -16.00 7.68
N TRP A 117 16.45 -16.36 7.56
CA TRP A 117 15.94 -17.12 6.40
C TRP A 117 16.12 -16.35 5.09
N ILE A 118 15.83 -15.07 5.13
CA ILE A 118 15.97 -14.10 4.05
C ILE A 118 16.40 -12.78 4.67
N ARG A 119 17.19 -12.01 3.96
CA ARG A 119 17.73 -10.75 4.45
C ARG A 119 16.85 -9.58 3.97
N PRO A 120 16.29 -8.77 4.86
CA PRO A 120 15.55 -7.58 4.45
C PRO A 120 16.51 -6.54 3.85
N THR A 121 16.21 -6.06 2.66
CA THR A 121 16.97 -5.01 1.98
C THR A 121 16.26 -3.67 2.04
N MET A 122 14.93 -3.67 2.01
CA MET A 122 14.12 -2.48 2.11
C MET A 122 12.79 -2.81 2.78
N HIS A 123 12.34 -1.92 3.65
CA HIS A 123 10.98 -1.87 4.17
C HIS A 123 10.42 -0.48 3.96
N GLN A 124 9.22 -0.42 3.47
CA GLN A 124 8.45 0.81 3.39
C GLN A 124 7.08 0.56 3.96
N PHE A 125 6.69 1.40 4.89
CA PHE A 125 5.38 1.41 5.51
C PHE A 125 4.75 2.77 5.26
N SER A 126 3.46 2.81 4.95
CA SER A 126 2.70 4.05 4.92
C SER A 126 1.33 3.86 5.56
N ALA A 127 0.87 4.91 6.22
CA ALA A 127 -0.45 5.02 6.81
C ALA A 127 -1.04 6.38 6.44
N ASP A 128 -2.21 6.37 5.83
CA ASP A 128 -2.92 7.56 5.39
C ASP A 128 -4.29 7.59 6.05
N VAL A 129 -4.67 8.76 6.55
CA VAL A 129 -5.97 9.04 7.14
C VAL A 129 -6.61 10.21 6.38
N ARG A 130 -7.82 10.01 5.92
CA ARG A 130 -8.62 11.03 5.25
C ARG A 130 -9.95 11.19 5.96
N LEU A 131 -10.09 12.30 6.64
CA LEU A 131 -11.32 12.68 7.32
C LEU A 131 -12.01 13.78 6.54
N ARG A 132 -13.32 13.70 6.46
CA ARG A 132 -14.17 14.71 5.83
C ARG A 132 -15.38 14.96 6.74
N GLY A 133 -15.69 16.20 6.95
CA GLY A 133 -16.87 16.61 7.71
C GLY A 133 -17.55 17.80 7.07
N GLY A 134 -18.62 18.27 7.68
CA GLY A 134 -19.34 19.43 7.20
C GLY A 134 -20.09 19.22 5.89
N THR A 135 -20.47 17.98 5.54
CA THR A 135 -21.49 17.79 4.52
C THR A 135 -22.78 18.36 5.08
N ALA A 136 -23.19 19.51 4.57
CA ALA A 136 -24.53 20.00 4.77
C ALA A 136 -25.49 18.90 4.26
N GLN A 137 -25.92 18.01 5.14
CA GLN A 137 -27.16 17.32 4.92
C GLN A 137 -28.17 18.46 4.88
N GLY A 138 -28.58 18.81 3.67
CA GLY A 138 -29.66 19.78 3.51
C GLY A 138 -30.78 19.32 4.43
N ARG A 139 -30.96 20.00 5.55
CA ARG A 139 -32.25 19.96 6.23
C ARG A 139 -33.22 20.29 5.12
N ARG A 140 -33.97 19.30 4.65
CA ARG A 140 -35.22 19.57 3.98
C ARG A 140 -35.95 20.53 4.93
N GLY A 141 -36.14 21.77 4.50
CA GLY A 141 -36.99 22.69 5.21
C GLY A 141 -38.27 21.98 5.61
N PRO A 142 -38.95 22.41 6.67
CA PRO A 142 -40.18 21.80 7.12
C PRO A 142 -41.06 21.59 5.89
N LYS A 143 -41.52 20.35 5.69
CA LYS A 143 -42.54 20.08 4.68
C LYS A 143 -43.70 21.01 5.00
N ILE A 144 -44.07 21.87 4.05
CA ILE A 144 -45.31 22.63 4.10
C ILE A 144 -46.37 21.57 4.38
N ASN A 145 -47.04 21.67 5.53
CA ASN A 145 -48.12 20.80 5.88
C ASN A 145 -49.18 20.92 4.78
N ASP A 146 -49.84 19.82 4.41
CA ASP A 146 -50.85 19.73 3.37
C ASP A 146 -52.08 20.66 3.55
N LEU A 147 -52.03 21.57 4.51
CA LEU A 147 -53.09 22.55 4.84
C LEU A 147 -52.90 23.94 4.26
N GLY A 148 -51.84 24.14 3.44
CA GLY A 148 -51.68 25.41 2.68
C GLY A 148 -51.64 26.70 3.50
N LEU A 149 -51.36 26.59 4.81
CA LEU A 149 -51.23 27.78 5.65
C LEU A 149 -49.77 28.25 5.52
N GLU A 150 -49.59 29.47 5.04
CA GLU A 150 -48.34 30.22 5.04
C GLU A 150 -47.90 30.48 6.50
N GLU A 151 -47.54 29.45 7.19
CA GLU A 151 -46.89 29.58 8.47
C GLU A 151 -45.44 29.91 8.19
N ASN A 152 -45.05 31.10 8.59
CA ASN A 152 -43.66 31.46 8.86
C ASN A 152 -42.90 32.36 7.88
N PHE A 153 -43.54 33.43 7.43
CA PHE A 153 -42.76 34.59 6.99
C PHE A 153 -41.92 35.19 8.15
N TYR A 154 -42.32 34.92 9.41
CA TYR A 154 -41.61 35.39 10.59
C TYR A 154 -40.56 34.43 11.17
N SER A 155 -40.64 33.14 10.89
CA SER A 155 -39.67 32.19 11.45
C SER A 155 -38.33 32.20 10.71
N ASP A 156 -38.33 32.59 9.44
CA ASP A 156 -37.07 32.74 8.68
C ASP A 156 -36.27 33.97 9.11
N TYR A 157 -36.97 34.99 9.71
CA TYR A 157 -36.31 36.23 10.15
C TYR A 157 -35.75 36.14 11.57
N TYR A 158 -36.27 35.25 12.39
CA TYR A 158 -35.83 35.01 13.77
C TYR A 158 -35.34 33.58 14.03
N ALA A 159 -34.83 32.91 13.02
CA ALA A 159 -34.13 31.68 13.26
C ALA A 159 -32.98 31.97 14.22
N PRO A 160 -32.97 31.36 15.43
CA PRO A 160 -31.88 31.60 16.37
C PRO A 160 -30.56 31.36 15.67
N LEU A 161 -29.58 32.24 15.84
CA LEU A 161 -28.26 32.19 15.22
C LEU A 161 -27.47 30.88 15.58
N ASP A 162 -27.90 30.19 16.62
CA ASP A 162 -27.40 28.87 17.02
C ASP A 162 -27.85 27.72 16.10
N GLN A 163 -28.83 27.95 15.21
CA GLN A 163 -29.24 27.00 14.17
C GLN A 163 -28.52 27.21 12.83
N VAL A 164 -27.71 28.24 12.67
CA VAL A 164 -26.76 28.31 11.57
C VAL A 164 -25.70 27.27 11.85
N ALA A 165 -25.99 26.02 11.51
CA ALA A 165 -25.00 25.01 11.49
C ALA A 165 -23.89 25.46 10.52
N TRP A 166 -22.78 25.89 11.06
CA TRP A 166 -21.57 26.16 10.30
C TRP A 166 -21.07 24.83 9.74
N ALA A 167 -21.81 24.30 8.78
CA ALA A 167 -21.44 23.09 8.06
C ALA A 167 -20.42 23.45 6.96
N ALA A 168 -19.39 24.19 7.34
CA ALA A 168 -18.28 24.41 6.43
C ALA A 168 -17.69 23.04 6.06
N PRO A 169 -17.68 22.67 4.79
CA PRO A 169 -17.04 21.42 4.37
C PRO A 169 -15.56 21.51 4.70
N TRP A 170 -15.07 20.53 5.43
CA TRP A 170 -13.65 20.41 5.75
C TRP A 170 -13.13 19.04 5.38
N SER A 171 -11.87 18.96 5.03
CA SER A 171 -11.16 17.72 4.84
C SER A 171 -9.79 17.82 5.48
N ILE A 172 -9.40 16.77 6.18
CA ILE A 172 -8.07 16.60 6.74
C ILE A 172 -7.48 15.35 6.13
N ASN A 173 -6.32 15.51 5.53
CA ASN A 173 -5.53 14.39 5.05
C ASN A 173 -4.24 14.35 5.88
N ALA A 174 -4.02 13.26 6.59
CA ALA A 174 -2.79 13.02 7.32
C ALA A 174 -2.13 11.75 6.80
N GLY A 175 -0.85 11.82 6.50
CA GLY A 175 -0.07 10.71 6.00
C GLY A 175 1.22 10.57 6.79
N TYR A 176 1.57 9.33 7.10
CA TYR A 176 2.86 8.95 7.64
C TYR A 176 3.51 7.92 6.74
N SER A 177 4.78 8.09 6.46
CA SER A 177 5.57 7.06 5.78
C SER A 177 6.92 6.86 6.46
N MET A 178 7.32 5.61 6.51
CA MET A 178 8.63 5.17 6.98
C MET A 178 9.27 4.32 5.90
N ARG A 179 10.51 4.62 5.57
CA ARG A 179 11.34 3.79 4.71
C ARG A 179 12.62 3.44 5.43
N ARG A 180 12.92 2.15 5.49
CA ARG A 180 14.17 1.60 6.00
C ARG A 180 14.85 0.82 4.89
N SER A 181 16.08 1.17 4.55
CA SER A 181 16.87 0.50 3.52
C SER A 181 18.23 0.06 4.06
N ALA A 182 18.67 -1.09 3.63
CA ALA A 182 19.99 -1.60 3.97
C ALA A 182 21.06 -0.91 3.13
N VAL A 183 22.13 -0.48 3.79
CA VAL A 183 23.35 0.09 3.18
C VAL A 183 24.52 -0.71 3.75
N GLY A 184 24.98 -1.72 3.00
CA GLY A 184 25.95 -2.69 3.52
C GLY A 184 25.36 -3.46 4.71
N THR A 185 26.07 -3.43 5.84
CA THR A 185 25.65 -4.05 7.10
C THR A 185 24.76 -3.18 7.98
N THR A 186 24.54 -1.94 7.62
CA THR A 186 23.76 -0.96 8.39
C THR A 186 22.41 -0.68 7.74
N TYR A 187 21.54 0.02 8.47
CA TYR A 187 20.23 0.44 7.96
C TYR A 187 20.07 1.95 8.07
N GLN A 188 19.60 2.55 7.00
CA GLN A 188 19.16 3.94 7.00
C GLN A 188 17.64 3.99 7.08
N THR A 189 17.10 4.79 7.99
CA THR A 189 15.65 4.95 8.17
C THR A 189 15.27 6.41 7.94
N THR A 190 14.24 6.61 7.13
CA THR A 190 13.66 7.92 6.83
C THR A 190 12.19 7.91 7.23
N HIS A 191 11.75 8.96 7.89
CA HIS A 191 10.35 9.19 8.27
C HIS A 191 9.83 10.43 7.57
N SER A 192 8.57 10.40 7.14
CA SER A 192 7.89 11.55 6.54
C SER A 192 6.47 11.63 7.11
N ILE A 193 6.10 12.84 7.50
CA ILE A 193 4.75 13.17 7.97
C ILE A 193 4.19 14.26 7.04
N ARG A 194 2.95 14.11 6.60
CA ARG A 194 2.22 15.11 5.82
C ARG A 194 0.89 15.36 6.50
N VAL A 195 0.49 16.63 6.56
CA VAL A 195 -0.85 17.04 6.99
C VAL A 195 -1.31 18.14 6.05
N ASP A 196 -2.50 17.96 5.43
CA ASP A 196 -3.13 18.89 4.48
C ASP A 196 -4.59 19.12 4.88
#